data_b702e528695f7141200e3955ace5b823
#
_entry.id   b702e528695f7141200e3955ace5b823
#
_cell.length_a   1.000
_cell.length_b   1.000
_cell.length_c   1.000
_cell.angle_alpha   90.00
_cell.angle_beta   90.00
_cell.angle_gamma   90.00
#
_symmetry.space_group_name_H-M   'P 1'
#
loop_
_entity.id
_entity.type
_entity.pdbx_description
1 polymer ?
#
loop_
_entity_poly.entity_id
_entity_poly.type
_entity_poly.pdbx_seq_one_letter_code
_entity_poly.pdbx_strand_id
1 'polypeptide(L)'
;MSLQLTIAEATAIGPRAENQDALRVVTPAPALAASKGFLCALADGVSQCADGGLAARATLQALALDYYATPETWPVAQALDRLLLAQNRWLQANGGGQPLLTTLTALVLRGRRFTVAHVGDCRVYRWHAQRLELLSEDHVWEQPGMQHVLKRALGLDQHLVVDYREGELQLGEHYLLLSDGVWASLGDDRIRGILRDVPDPQAAVNALVQAAHLAGSQDNASALLVRVDDLPQGSLGDTLVHLRDWPLPPRLRAGQHFEGWQVDGVLAESRQSLLYRVRDQQGQRWLLKTLPLSRLDEPDSGQSLLLEEWFMRRVAGRHFPELHPLPQRQHLYYVQREYPGQTLAQLLKQQGPLPLARWQELAGSLLRGLGMLHRRNILHRDIKPENLHLGDDGQLRLLDFGLAFCPGLSPGEGHQLPGTPSYLSPEAFQGAVPAAQQDLYAAGVTLYQLLCGHYPYGEIEAFQHPRFGQPVPVSRYRPDAPAWLDELLARAVASEPQQRFETAEQ
;
A
#
# COMPACT_ATOMS: atom_id res chain seq x y z
N MET A 1 -15.91 14.16 2.44
CA MET A 1 -16.60 13.84 1.18
C MET A 1 -15.71 12.88 0.41
N SER A 2 -16.27 11.94 -0.34
CA SER A 2 -15.52 10.99 -1.17
C SER A 2 -15.40 11.54 -2.59
N LEU A 3 -14.42 11.05 -3.36
CA LEU A 3 -14.32 11.31 -4.79
C LEU A 3 -15.62 10.89 -5.49
N GLN A 4 -16.23 11.79 -6.26
CA GLN A 4 -17.43 11.54 -7.06
C GLN A 4 -17.07 11.63 -8.54
N LEU A 5 -17.50 10.65 -9.31
CA LEU A 5 -17.20 10.52 -10.73
C LEU A 5 -18.48 10.19 -11.51
N THR A 6 -18.64 10.80 -12.68
CA THR A 6 -19.54 10.33 -13.72
C THR A 6 -18.71 9.59 -14.77
N ILE A 7 -19.06 8.32 -15.04
CA ILE A 7 -18.33 7.47 -15.97
C ILE A 7 -19.30 7.03 -17.08
N ALA A 8 -18.84 7.11 -18.31
CA ALA A 8 -19.59 6.73 -19.50
C ALA A 8 -18.71 5.91 -20.44
N GLU A 9 -19.29 4.93 -21.11
CA GLU A 9 -18.58 4.06 -22.04
C GLU A 9 -19.43 3.78 -23.28
N ALA A 10 -18.75 3.61 -24.41
CA ALA A 10 -19.35 3.16 -25.66
C ALA A 10 -18.33 2.32 -26.45
N THR A 11 -18.80 1.26 -27.06
CA THR A 11 -18.01 0.42 -27.96
C THR A 11 -18.86 -0.05 -29.13
N ALA A 12 -18.24 -0.19 -30.29
CA ALA A 12 -18.90 -0.71 -31.49
C ALA A 12 -17.94 -1.58 -32.30
N ILE A 13 -18.48 -2.65 -32.85
CA ILE A 13 -17.74 -3.63 -33.66
C ILE A 13 -17.27 -3.04 -34.99
N GLY A 14 -17.95 -2.04 -35.51
CA GLY A 14 -17.66 -1.48 -36.85
C GLY A 14 -17.81 -2.53 -37.98
N PRO A 15 -16.96 -2.44 -39.02
CA PRO A 15 -16.98 -3.38 -40.15
C PRO A 15 -16.24 -4.71 -39.85
N ARG A 16 -15.65 -4.88 -38.68
CA ARG A 16 -14.94 -6.11 -38.29
C ARG A 16 -15.89 -7.26 -38.01
N ALA A 17 -15.38 -8.52 -38.07
CA ALA A 17 -16.18 -9.72 -37.78
C ALA A 17 -16.49 -9.87 -36.27
N GLU A 18 -15.61 -9.39 -35.43
CA GLU A 18 -15.75 -9.41 -33.97
C GLU A 18 -15.19 -8.13 -33.33
N ASN A 19 -15.61 -7.88 -32.11
CA ASN A 19 -15.06 -6.79 -31.31
C ASN A 19 -13.93 -7.32 -30.44
N GLN A 20 -12.69 -6.95 -30.76
CA GLN A 20 -11.48 -7.29 -30.01
C GLN A 20 -11.11 -6.23 -28.97
N ASP A 21 -11.77 -5.06 -28.99
CA ASP A 21 -11.71 -4.07 -27.93
C ASP A 21 -12.42 -4.59 -26.66
N ALA A 22 -11.90 -4.24 -25.52
CA ALA A 22 -12.52 -4.47 -24.23
C ALA A 22 -12.47 -3.21 -23.36
N LEU A 23 -13.56 -2.93 -22.64
CA LEU A 23 -13.69 -1.85 -21.67
C LEU A 23 -13.94 -2.45 -20.28
N ARG A 24 -13.40 -1.82 -19.26
CA ARG A 24 -13.66 -2.21 -17.87
C ARG A 24 -13.69 -1.01 -16.95
N VAL A 25 -14.80 -0.88 -16.22
CA VAL A 25 -14.99 0.09 -15.14
C VAL A 25 -15.23 -0.66 -13.85
N VAL A 26 -14.53 -0.28 -12.79
CA VAL A 26 -14.75 -0.79 -11.44
C VAL A 26 -15.04 0.37 -10.51
N THR A 27 -16.28 0.39 -9.98
CA THR A 27 -16.75 1.32 -8.97
C THR A 27 -16.92 0.56 -7.66
N PRO A 28 -15.88 0.49 -6.82
CA PRO A 28 -15.92 -0.33 -5.61
C PRO A 28 -16.80 0.31 -4.52
N ALA A 29 -17.09 -0.46 -3.45
CA ALA A 29 -17.78 0.07 -2.28
C ALA A 29 -17.01 1.27 -1.67
N PRO A 30 -17.70 2.22 -1.00
CA PRO A 30 -17.11 3.50 -0.58
C PRO A 30 -15.80 3.39 0.22
N ALA A 31 -15.69 2.41 1.11
CA ALA A 31 -14.47 2.18 1.90
C ALA A 31 -13.28 1.78 1.00
N LEU A 32 -13.53 0.93 0.02
CA LEU A 32 -12.52 0.47 -0.91
C LEU A 32 -12.20 1.54 -1.97
N ALA A 33 -13.19 2.34 -2.39
CA ALA A 33 -12.98 3.51 -3.23
C ALA A 33 -12.07 4.55 -2.57
N ALA A 34 -12.23 4.76 -1.26
CA ALA A 34 -11.38 5.68 -0.50
C ALA A 34 -9.92 5.21 -0.42
N SER A 35 -9.68 3.89 -0.28
CA SER A 35 -8.34 3.33 -0.10
C SER A 35 -7.66 2.94 -1.41
N LYS A 36 -8.41 2.47 -2.42
CA LYS A 36 -7.90 1.96 -3.71
C LYS A 36 -8.27 2.82 -4.92
N GLY A 37 -9.32 3.65 -4.80
CA GLY A 37 -9.80 4.46 -5.91
C GLY A 37 -10.69 3.69 -6.89
N PHE A 38 -10.94 4.32 -8.03
CA PHE A 38 -11.71 3.80 -9.15
C PHE A 38 -10.76 3.37 -10.26
N LEU A 39 -11.05 2.25 -10.91
CA LEU A 39 -10.28 1.73 -12.03
C LEU A 39 -11.11 1.78 -13.31
N CYS A 40 -10.59 2.45 -14.32
CA CYS A 40 -11.14 2.48 -15.67
C CYS A 40 -10.05 2.00 -16.63
N ALA A 41 -10.36 1.08 -17.52
CA ALA A 41 -9.37 0.54 -18.43
C ALA A 41 -9.97 0.19 -19.80
N LEU A 42 -9.14 0.32 -20.82
CA LEU A 42 -9.38 -0.03 -22.20
C LEU A 42 -8.23 -0.88 -22.71
N ALA A 43 -8.53 -1.93 -23.44
CA ALA A 43 -7.58 -2.80 -24.11
C ALA A 43 -8.06 -3.11 -25.52
N ASP A 44 -7.16 -3.06 -26.48
CA ASP A 44 -7.39 -3.43 -27.87
C ASP A 44 -6.59 -4.69 -28.17
N GLY A 45 -7.29 -5.72 -28.63
CA GLY A 45 -6.70 -7.02 -28.95
C GLY A 45 -6.04 -7.03 -30.32
N VAL A 46 -4.76 -7.39 -30.39
CA VAL A 46 -4.01 -7.42 -31.65
C VAL A 46 -4.55 -8.48 -32.59
N SER A 47 -5.06 -8.07 -33.76
CA SER A 47 -5.72 -8.95 -34.74
C SER A 47 -4.81 -10.03 -35.34
N GLN A 48 -3.48 -9.87 -35.30
CA GLN A 48 -2.49 -10.80 -35.86
C GLN A 48 -1.96 -11.82 -34.82
N CYS A 49 -2.59 -11.95 -33.66
CA CYS A 49 -2.23 -12.92 -32.63
C CYS A 49 -3.21 -14.12 -32.60
N ALA A 50 -3.03 -15.05 -31.66
CA ALA A 50 -3.86 -16.25 -31.53
C ALA A 50 -5.35 -15.91 -31.28
N ASP A 51 -5.64 -14.96 -30.37
CA ASP A 51 -6.97 -14.44 -30.04
C ASP A 51 -6.82 -13.10 -29.32
N GLY A 52 -6.90 -11.98 -30.07
CA GLY A 52 -6.77 -10.64 -29.53
C GLY A 52 -7.90 -10.27 -28.58
N GLY A 53 -9.12 -10.65 -28.90
CA GLY A 53 -10.28 -10.39 -28.06
C GLY A 53 -10.22 -11.11 -26.71
N LEU A 54 -9.71 -12.36 -26.68
CA LEU A 54 -9.46 -13.08 -25.43
C LEU A 54 -8.35 -12.38 -24.62
N ALA A 55 -7.27 -11.98 -25.29
CA ALA A 55 -6.15 -11.29 -24.62
C ALA A 55 -6.61 -10.00 -23.93
N ALA A 56 -7.39 -9.16 -24.62
CA ALA A 56 -7.95 -7.92 -24.09
C ALA A 56 -8.89 -8.19 -22.90
N ARG A 57 -9.88 -9.06 -23.06
CA ARG A 57 -10.85 -9.38 -22.00
C ARG A 57 -10.18 -10.00 -20.77
N ALA A 58 -9.27 -10.98 -20.94
CA ALA A 58 -8.57 -11.64 -19.85
C ALA A 58 -7.69 -10.64 -19.07
N THR A 59 -7.01 -9.73 -19.78
CA THR A 59 -6.18 -8.70 -19.17
C THR A 59 -7.01 -7.76 -18.31
N LEU A 60 -8.11 -7.24 -18.80
CA LEU A 60 -8.96 -6.34 -18.04
C LEU A 60 -9.65 -7.03 -16.88
N GLN A 61 -10.03 -8.29 -17.01
CA GLN A 61 -10.65 -9.05 -15.93
C GLN A 61 -9.65 -9.33 -14.81
N ALA A 62 -8.43 -9.79 -15.13
CA ALA A 62 -7.38 -10.00 -14.14
C ALA A 62 -7.07 -8.69 -13.40
N LEU A 63 -6.89 -7.59 -14.13
CA LEU A 63 -6.62 -6.29 -13.54
C LEU A 63 -7.74 -5.83 -12.59
N ALA A 64 -9.01 -5.99 -12.99
CA ALA A 64 -10.16 -5.60 -12.19
C ALA A 64 -10.32 -6.40 -10.89
N LEU A 65 -9.98 -7.69 -10.92
CA LEU A 65 -10.07 -8.56 -9.74
C LEU A 65 -8.87 -8.37 -8.80
N ASP A 66 -7.66 -8.41 -9.35
CA ASP A 66 -6.44 -8.50 -8.56
C ASP A 66 -5.97 -7.13 -8.03
N TYR A 67 -6.28 -6.02 -8.72
CA TYR A 67 -5.90 -4.68 -8.26
C TYR A 67 -6.40 -4.38 -6.84
N TYR A 68 -7.64 -4.71 -6.55
CA TYR A 68 -8.26 -4.46 -5.25
C TYR A 68 -7.78 -5.44 -4.17
N ALA A 69 -7.17 -6.55 -4.54
CA ALA A 69 -6.54 -7.51 -3.63
C ALA A 69 -5.10 -7.12 -3.24
N THR A 70 -4.46 -6.18 -3.97
CA THR A 70 -3.12 -5.69 -3.61
C THR A 70 -3.14 -4.90 -2.29
N PRO A 71 -2.02 -4.81 -1.55
CA PRO A 71 -1.96 -4.02 -0.32
C PRO A 71 -2.42 -2.57 -0.54
N GLU A 72 -3.25 -2.04 0.38
CA GLU A 72 -3.78 -0.66 0.29
C GLU A 72 -2.69 0.41 0.36
N THR A 73 -1.56 0.06 0.98
CA THR A 73 -0.41 0.94 1.17
C THR A 73 0.49 1.02 -0.06
N TRP A 74 0.32 0.11 -1.04
CA TRP A 74 1.10 0.20 -2.27
C TRP A 74 0.72 1.46 -3.07
N PRO A 75 1.72 2.18 -3.62
CA PRO A 75 1.48 3.13 -4.70
C PRO A 75 0.71 2.47 -5.85
N VAL A 76 -0.15 3.24 -6.51
CA VAL A 76 -0.97 2.72 -7.62
C VAL A 76 -0.09 2.14 -8.72
N ALA A 77 0.94 2.87 -9.13
CA ALA A 77 1.89 2.42 -10.17
C ALA A 77 2.57 1.09 -9.79
N GLN A 78 3.01 0.91 -8.54
CA GLN A 78 3.61 -0.35 -8.08
C GLN A 78 2.62 -1.52 -8.12
N ALA A 79 1.36 -1.29 -7.72
CA ALA A 79 0.33 -2.31 -7.75
C ALA A 79 0.04 -2.75 -9.19
N LEU A 80 -0.13 -1.78 -10.11
CA LEU A 80 -0.35 -2.05 -11.54
C LEU A 80 0.85 -2.77 -12.16
N ASP A 81 2.08 -2.32 -11.90
CA ASP A 81 3.29 -2.93 -12.44
C ASP A 81 3.39 -4.42 -12.12
N ARG A 82 3.19 -4.79 -10.84
CA ARG A 82 3.21 -6.20 -10.41
C ARG A 82 2.17 -7.06 -11.12
N LEU A 83 0.96 -6.53 -11.27
CA LEU A 83 -0.13 -7.23 -11.94
C LEU A 83 0.11 -7.37 -13.45
N LEU A 84 0.56 -6.31 -14.11
CA LEU A 84 0.82 -6.32 -15.55
C LEU A 84 1.98 -7.22 -15.92
N LEU A 85 3.04 -7.29 -15.10
CA LEU A 85 4.12 -8.25 -15.28
C LEU A 85 3.66 -9.71 -15.13
N ALA A 86 2.74 -9.99 -14.21
CA ALA A 86 2.16 -11.32 -14.06
C ALA A 86 1.26 -11.66 -15.24
N GLN A 87 0.41 -10.72 -15.67
CA GLN A 87 -0.48 -10.88 -16.81
C GLN A 87 0.30 -11.06 -18.13
N ASN A 88 1.38 -10.33 -18.33
CA ASN A 88 2.26 -10.48 -19.50
C ASN A 88 2.78 -11.93 -19.63
N ARG A 89 3.26 -12.49 -18.52
CA ARG A 89 3.73 -13.90 -18.48
C ARG A 89 2.60 -14.88 -18.78
N TRP A 90 1.41 -14.61 -18.25
CA TRP A 90 0.24 -15.45 -18.51
C TRP A 90 -0.15 -15.44 -19.99
N LEU A 91 -0.18 -14.28 -20.64
CA LEU A 91 -0.48 -14.13 -22.07
C LEU A 91 0.51 -14.90 -22.95
N GLN A 92 1.80 -14.84 -22.62
CA GLN A 92 2.85 -15.59 -23.33
C GLN A 92 2.69 -17.10 -23.18
N ALA A 93 2.26 -17.58 -22.02
CA ALA A 93 2.17 -19.00 -21.71
C ALA A 93 0.90 -19.67 -22.27
N ASN A 94 -0.20 -18.92 -22.50
CA ASN A 94 -1.52 -19.47 -22.77
C ASN A 94 -1.99 -19.33 -24.22
N GLY A 95 -1.14 -18.91 -25.15
CA GLY A 95 -1.49 -18.71 -26.56
C GLY A 95 -1.42 -19.95 -27.46
N GLY A 96 -1.20 -21.16 -26.93
CA GLY A 96 -1.22 -22.41 -27.73
C GLY A 96 -0.14 -22.49 -28.82
N GLY A 97 1.03 -21.85 -28.60
CA GLY A 97 2.16 -21.80 -29.56
C GLY A 97 2.28 -20.47 -30.31
N GLN A 98 1.28 -19.62 -30.24
CA GLN A 98 1.35 -18.21 -30.64
C GLN A 98 0.97 -17.35 -29.44
N PRO A 99 1.65 -16.20 -29.18
CA PRO A 99 1.33 -15.36 -28.05
C PRO A 99 -0.06 -14.73 -28.18
N LEU A 100 -0.72 -14.51 -27.04
CA LEU A 100 -1.88 -13.66 -26.92
C LEU A 100 -1.40 -12.22 -26.74
N LEU A 101 -1.82 -11.30 -27.59
CA LEU A 101 -1.35 -9.92 -27.61
C LEU A 101 -2.48 -8.92 -27.44
N THR A 102 -2.28 -7.92 -26.60
CA THR A 102 -3.23 -6.81 -26.43
C THR A 102 -2.51 -5.54 -26.02
N THR A 103 -3.07 -4.39 -26.38
CA THR A 103 -2.72 -3.11 -25.76
C THR A 103 -3.34 -3.01 -24.37
N LEU A 104 -2.94 -2.04 -23.59
CA LEU A 104 -3.63 -1.68 -22.35
C LEU A 104 -3.45 -0.20 -22.05
N THR A 105 -4.55 0.43 -21.70
CA THR A 105 -4.56 1.74 -21.08
C THR A 105 -5.45 1.68 -19.85
N ALA A 106 -4.87 1.84 -18.67
CA ALA A 106 -5.56 1.83 -17.38
C ALA A 106 -5.43 3.18 -16.68
N LEU A 107 -6.55 3.70 -16.22
CA LEU A 107 -6.66 4.94 -15.43
C LEU A 107 -7.18 4.58 -14.04
N VAL A 108 -6.39 4.92 -13.02
CA VAL A 108 -6.82 4.82 -11.62
C VAL A 108 -6.97 6.22 -11.04
N LEU A 109 -8.16 6.50 -10.47
CA LEU A 109 -8.43 7.76 -9.76
C LEU A 109 -8.56 7.45 -8.26
N ARG A 110 -7.58 7.90 -7.48
CA ARG A 110 -7.50 7.61 -6.04
C ARG A 110 -7.26 8.90 -5.25
N GLY A 111 -8.19 9.22 -4.34
CA GLY A 111 -8.11 10.47 -3.58
C GLY A 111 -8.16 11.69 -4.51
N ARG A 112 -7.12 12.51 -4.51
CA ARG A 112 -6.98 13.68 -5.38
C ARG A 112 -5.98 13.48 -6.53
N ARG A 113 -5.62 12.23 -6.84
CA ARG A 113 -4.61 11.91 -7.86
C ARG A 113 -5.16 10.96 -8.91
N PHE A 114 -4.64 11.08 -10.13
CA PHE A 114 -4.77 10.06 -11.16
C PHE A 114 -3.43 9.37 -11.43
N THR A 115 -3.49 8.11 -11.83
CA THR A 115 -2.38 7.34 -12.37
C THR A 115 -2.85 6.65 -13.64
N VAL A 116 -2.14 6.88 -14.73
CA VAL A 116 -2.30 6.17 -16.02
C VAL A 116 -1.18 5.13 -16.11
N ALA A 117 -1.52 3.89 -16.48
CA ALA A 117 -0.58 2.87 -16.94
C ALA A 117 -0.89 2.56 -18.40
N HIS A 118 0.13 2.59 -19.27
CA HIS A 118 -0.08 2.53 -20.70
C HIS A 118 0.93 1.61 -21.41
N VAL A 119 0.40 0.77 -22.31
CA VAL A 119 1.18 -0.07 -23.24
C VAL A 119 0.37 -0.21 -24.54
N GLY A 120 0.92 0.22 -25.66
CA GLY A 120 0.31 0.13 -26.97
C GLY A 120 0.01 1.49 -27.59
N ASP A 121 -1.08 1.60 -28.35
CA ASP A 121 -1.49 2.77 -29.09
C ASP A 121 -2.90 3.27 -28.79
N CYS A 122 -3.58 2.69 -27.79
CA CYS A 122 -4.74 3.34 -27.20
C CYS A 122 -4.35 4.64 -26.53
N ARG A 123 -5.17 5.68 -26.61
CA ARG A 123 -4.80 6.99 -26.08
C ARG A 123 -5.61 7.40 -24.86
N VAL A 124 -4.96 8.11 -23.94
CA VAL A 124 -5.60 8.82 -22.83
C VAL A 124 -5.46 10.30 -23.05
N TYR A 125 -6.59 11.00 -23.02
CA TYR A 125 -6.63 12.45 -23.05
C TYR A 125 -7.18 12.99 -21.74
N ARG A 126 -6.68 14.18 -21.34
CA ARG A 126 -7.27 15.03 -20.33
C ARG A 126 -7.95 16.21 -21.02
N TRP A 127 -9.23 16.42 -20.72
CA TRP A 127 -10.00 17.56 -21.20
C TRP A 127 -10.37 18.46 -20.02
N HIS A 128 -9.89 19.70 -20.05
CA HIS A 128 -10.19 20.73 -19.07
C HIS A 128 -10.08 22.11 -19.67
N ALA A 129 -10.97 23.03 -19.28
CA ALA A 129 -10.97 24.43 -19.74
C ALA A 129 -10.84 24.56 -21.29
N GLN A 130 -11.54 23.70 -22.04
CA GLN A 130 -11.53 23.63 -23.51
C GLN A 130 -10.16 23.20 -24.13
N ARG A 131 -9.24 22.71 -23.31
CA ARG A 131 -7.96 22.18 -23.76
C ARG A 131 -7.97 20.66 -23.71
N LEU A 132 -7.60 20.03 -24.82
CA LEU A 132 -7.37 18.60 -24.92
C LEU A 132 -5.87 18.35 -24.83
N GLU A 133 -5.44 17.56 -23.84
CA GLU A 133 -4.04 17.19 -23.61
C GLU A 133 -3.90 15.67 -23.71
N LEU A 134 -3.00 15.19 -24.57
CA LEU A 134 -2.65 13.78 -24.66
C LEU A 134 -1.73 13.41 -23.50
N LEU A 135 -2.11 12.38 -22.72
CA LEU A 135 -1.35 11.90 -21.58
C LEU A 135 -0.52 10.65 -21.86
N SER A 136 -0.85 9.90 -22.91
CA SER A 136 -0.12 8.69 -23.34
C SER A 136 0.79 8.99 -24.53
N GLU A 137 1.73 8.09 -24.79
CA GLU A 137 2.57 8.10 -25.98
C GLU A 137 2.36 6.78 -26.73
N ASP A 138 2.11 6.85 -28.06
CA ASP A 138 1.82 5.67 -28.86
C ASP A 138 3.08 4.79 -29.01
N HIS A 139 2.95 3.51 -28.69
CA HIS A 139 4.07 2.54 -28.82
C HIS A 139 4.04 1.87 -30.20
N VAL A 140 4.25 2.65 -31.25
CA VAL A 140 4.31 2.19 -32.65
C VAL A 140 5.68 2.48 -33.25
N TRP A 141 5.99 1.83 -34.38
CA TRP A 141 7.20 2.13 -35.11
C TRP A 141 7.07 3.45 -35.88
N GLU A 142 8.04 4.37 -35.72
CA GLU A 142 8.04 5.68 -36.39
C GLU A 142 8.44 5.63 -37.87
N GLN A 143 8.83 4.45 -38.37
CA GLN A 143 9.25 4.28 -39.75
C GLN A 143 8.07 4.46 -40.71
N PRO A 144 8.30 5.14 -41.89
CA PRO A 144 7.24 5.31 -42.88
C PRO A 144 6.62 3.97 -43.32
N GLY A 145 5.31 3.87 -43.20
CA GLY A 145 4.54 2.66 -43.52
C GLY A 145 4.47 1.63 -42.41
N MET A 146 5.09 1.85 -41.24
CA MET A 146 5.01 0.96 -40.07
C MET A 146 4.32 1.59 -38.87
N GLN A 147 3.70 2.76 -39.00
CA GLN A 147 3.06 3.51 -37.92
C GLN A 147 1.83 2.82 -37.31
N HIS A 148 1.34 1.75 -37.91
CA HIS A 148 0.28 0.87 -37.43
C HIS A 148 0.82 -0.41 -36.77
N VAL A 149 2.15 -0.58 -36.73
CA VAL A 149 2.79 -1.76 -36.14
C VAL A 149 3.21 -1.44 -34.72
N LEU A 150 2.66 -2.18 -33.75
CA LEU A 150 2.98 -2.00 -32.34
C LEU A 150 4.44 -2.35 -32.07
N LYS A 151 5.11 -1.47 -31.36
CA LYS A 151 6.47 -1.65 -30.81
C LYS A 151 6.41 -2.30 -29.43
N ARG A 152 5.31 -2.08 -28.70
CA ARG A 152 5.06 -2.64 -27.36
C ARG A 152 3.58 -3.07 -27.23
N ALA A 153 3.37 -4.27 -26.69
CA ALA A 153 2.05 -4.81 -26.31
C ALA A 153 2.24 -5.78 -25.16
N LEU A 154 1.20 -6.02 -24.37
CA LEU A 154 1.21 -7.12 -23.42
C LEU A 154 1.26 -8.46 -24.17
N GLY A 155 2.08 -9.38 -23.69
CA GLY A 155 2.31 -10.69 -24.30
C GLY A 155 3.41 -10.69 -25.37
N LEU A 156 3.84 -9.51 -25.89
CA LEU A 156 4.80 -9.42 -26.99
C LEU A 156 6.21 -9.84 -26.53
N ASP A 157 6.73 -9.23 -25.48
CA ASP A 157 8.09 -9.43 -24.99
C ASP A 157 8.14 -9.97 -23.56
N GLN A 158 9.23 -10.68 -23.22
CA GLN A 158 9.45 -11.16 -21.84
C GLN A 158 9.62 -10.01 -20.86
N HIS A 159 10.23 -8.91 -21.30
CA HIS A 159 10.45 -7.71 -20.52
C HIS A 159 9.40 -6.66 -20.91
N LEU A 160 8.30 -6.64 -20.17
CA LEU A 160 7.27 -5.63 -20.34
C LEU A 160 7.78 -4.27 -19.82
N VAL A 161 7.65 -3.23 -20.64
CA VAL A 161 7.87 -1.85 -20.26
C VAL A 161 6.55 -1.11 -20.32
N VAL A 162 6.07 -0.67 -19.14
CA VAL A 162 4.83 0.07 -18.98
C VAL A 162 5.14 1.54 -18.75
N ASP A 163 4.48 2.43 -19.46
CA ASP A 163 4.60 3.86 -19.23
C ASP A 163 3.59 4.30 -18.16
N TYR A 164 4.07 5.12 -17.20
CA TYR A 164 3.24 5.67 -16.12
C TYR A 164 3.17 7.19 -16.21
N ARG A 165 1.94 7.73 -16.09
CA ARG A 165 1.70 9.16 -15.94
C ARG A 165 0.87 9.40 -14.70
N GLU A 166 1.33 10.29 -13.83
CA GLU A 166 0.62 10.66 -12.61
C GLU A 166 0.39 12.16 -12.53
N GLY A 167 -0.67 12.56 -11.83
CA GLY A 167 -0.97 13.98 -11.61
C GLY A 167 -2.08 14.18 -10.61
N GLU A 168 -2.41 15.44 -10.37
CA GLU A 168 -3.51 15.82 -9.50
C GLU A 168 -4.81 16.00 -10.28
N LEU A 169 -5.94 15.65 -9.64
CA LEU A 169 -7.28 15.83 -10.17
C LEU A 169 -7.77 17.25 -9.90
N GLN A 170 -8.48 17.83 -10.86
CA GLN A 170 -9.20 19.09 -10.69
C GLN A 170 -10.69 18.85 -10.89
N LEU A 171 -11.50 19.67 -10.22
CA LEU A 171 -12.95 19.63 -10.38
C LEU A 171 -13.36 19.97 -11.81
N GLY A 172 -14.25 19.17 -12.38
CA GLY A 172 -14.73 19.36 -13.76
C GLY A 172 -13.79 18.83 -14.85
N GLU A 173 -12.62 18.25 -14.52
CA GLU A 173 -11.79 17.57 -15.51
C GLU A 173 -12.48 16.33 -16.06
N HIS A 174 -12.17 16.02 -17.33
CA HIS A 174 -12.56 14.78 -17.97
C HIS A 174 -11.32 14.01 -18.41
N TYR A 175 -11.36 12.71 -18.25
CA TYR A 175 -10.36 11.78 -18.76
C TYR A 175 -11.01 10.89 -19.81
N LEU A 176 -10.43 10.86 -21.02
CA LEU A 176 -10.99 10.14 -22.15
C LEU A 176 -10.00 9.08 -22.62
N LEU A 177 -10.42 7.81 -22.61
CA LEU A 177 -9.66 6.68 -23.14
C LEU A 177 -10.28 6.30 -24.48
N LEU A 178 -9.46 6.19 -25.53
CA LEU A 178 -9.89 5.87 -26.90
C LEU A 178 -9.05 4.77 -27.50
N SER A 179 -9.69 3.81 -28.19
CA SER A 179 -8.97 2.91 -29.11
C SER A 179 -8.60 3.64 -30.40
N ASP A 180 -7.68 3.06 -31.16
CA ASP A 180 -7.19 3.62 -32.43
C ASP A 180 -8.31 3.80 -33.46
N GLY A 181 -9.29 2.91 -33.49
CA GLY A 181 -10.47 3.05 -34.37
C GLY A 181 -11.26 4.34 -34.16
N VAL A 182 -11.13 4.99 -32.99
CA VAL A 182 -11.74 6.29 -32.72
C VAL A 182 -10.75 7.43 -33.01
N TRP A 183 -9.62 7.47 -32.32
CA TRP A 183 -8.74 8.63 -32.38
C TRP A 183 -8.05 8.79 -33.75
N ALA A 184 -7.67 7.69 -34.42
CA ALA A 184 -7.02 7.75 -35.71
C ALA A 184 -7.98 8.23 -36.82
N SER A 185 -9.27 7.91 -36.69
CA SER A 185 -10.29 8.31 -37.66
C SER A 185 -10.76 9.76 -37.48
N LEU A 186 -10.74 10.27 -36.24
CA LEU A 186 -11.27 11.61 -35.94
C LEU A 186 -10.19 12.70 -35.87
N GLY A 187 -9.03 12.38 -35.30
CA GLY A 187 -8.03 13.37 -34.93
C GLY A 187 -8.46 14.28 -33.77
N ASP A 188 -7.48 14.94 -33.15
CA ASP A 188 -7.69 15.72 -31.92
C ASP A 188 -8.68 16.87 -32.07
N ASP A 189 -8.75 17.52 -33.24
CA ASP A 189 -9.64 18.68 -33.46
C ASP A 189 -11.12 18.27 -33.46
N ARG A 190 -11.47 17.12 -34.07
CA ARG A 190 -12.84 16.63 -34.06
C ARG A 190 -13.23 16.09 -32.68
N ILE A 191 -12.33 15.39 -32.00
CA ILE A 191 -12.52 14.93 -30.61
C ILE A 191 -12.81 16.14 -29.72
N ARG A 192 -11.99 17.21 -29.80
CA ARG A 192 -12.19 18.46 -29.07
C ARG A 192 -13.53 19.11 -29.37
N GLY A 193 -13.92 19.14 -30.63
CA GLY A 193 -15.20 19.68 -31.06
C GLY A 193 -16.36 18.95 -30.40
N ILE A 194 -16.37 17.61 -30.44
CA ILE A 194 -17.43 16.78 -29.84
C ILE A 194 -17.50 17.00 -28.32
N LEU A 195 -16.38 16.98 -27.60
CA LEU A 195 -16.35 17.19 -26.15
C LEU A 195 -16.84 18.59 -25.74
N ARG A 196 -16.60 19.61 -26.57
CA ARG A 196 -17.10 20.96 -26.34
C ARG A 196 -18.61 21.06 -26.56
N ASP A 197 -19.10 20.46 -27.64
CA ASP A 197 -20.46 20.66 -28.13
C ASP A 197 -21.46 19.68 -27.46
N VAL A 198 -20.97 18.58 -26.87
CA VAL A 198 -21.75 17.53 -26.19
C VAL A 198 -21.30 17.39 -24.74
N PRO A 199 -21.87 18.15 -23.80
CA PRO A 199 -21.40 18.16 -22.39
C PRO A 199 -21.85 16.94 -21.57
N ASP A 200 -22.86 16.19 -22.02
CA ASP A 200 -23.25 14.96 -21.33
C ASP A 200 -22.26 13.81 -21.65
N PRO A 201 -21.63 13.20 -20.64
CA PRO A 201 -20.60 12.18 -20.84
C PRO A 201 -21.05 10.98 -21.68
N GLN A 202 -22.27 10.45 -21.46
CA GLN A 202 -22.77 9.32 -22.22
C GLN A 202 -23.09 9.68 -23.66
N ALA A 203 -23.67 10.84 -23.90
CA ALA A 203 -23.90 11.33 -25.25
C ALA A 203 -22.59 11.60 -25.99
N ALA A 204 -21.56 12.11 -25.29
CA ALA A 204 -20.24 12.39 -25.85
C ALA A 204 -19.53 11.12 -26.34
N VAL A 205 -19.47 10.05 -25.52
CA VAL A 205 -18.83 8.78 -25.96
C VAL A 205 -19.59 8.14 -27.11
N ASN A 206 -20.92 8.19 -27.11
CA ASN A 206 -21.74 7.69 -28.23
C ASN A 206 -21.48 8.50 -29.52
N ALA A 207 -21.39 9.83 -29.40
CA ALA A 207 -21.09 10.71 -30.53
C ALA A 207 -19.67 10.47 -31.10
N LEU A 208 -18.67 10.22 -30.23
CA LEU A 208 -17.31 9.89 -30.64
C LEU A 208 -17.26 8.61 -31.45
N VAL A 209 -17.85 7.51 -30.95
CA VAL A 209 -17.87 6.22 -31.63
C VAL A 209 -18.66 6.32 -32.95
N GLN A 210 -19.81 6.97 -32.95
CA GLN A 210 -20.60 7.17 -34.16
C GLN A 210 -19.85 8.03 -35.19
N ALA A 211 -19.23 9.11 -34.77
CA ALA A 211 -18.46 9.99 -35.66
C ALA A 211 -17.25 9.28 -36.27
N ALA A 212 -16.59 8.36 -35.55
CA ALA A 212 -15.50 7.56 -36.07
C ALA A 212 -15.97 6.65 -37.21
N HIS A 213 -17.10 5.98 -37.05
CA HIS A 213 -17.69 5.16 -38.15
C HIS A 213 -18.11 6.00 -39.33
N LEU A 214 -18.72 7.16 -39.12
CA LEU A 214 -19.08 8.09 -40.19
C LEU A 214 -17.85 8.67 -40.91
N ALA A 215 -16.72 8.75 -40.22
CA ALA A 215 -15.44 9.14 -40.81
C ALA A 215 -14.77 8.00 -41.62
N GLY A 216 -15.34 6.81 -41.60
CA GLY A 216 -14.84 5.65 -42.35
C GLY A 216 -13.90 4.75 -41.61
N SER A 217 -13.93 4.75 -40.25
CA SER A 217 -13.15 3.81 -39.44
C SER A 217 -13.38 2.36 -39.91
N GLN A 218 -12.31 1.63 -40.11
CA GLN A 218 -12.31 0.22 -40.52
C GLN A 218 -12.09 -0.73 -39.33
N ASP A 219 -12.09 -0.21 -38.12
CA ASP A 219 -11.79 -0.97 -36.91
C ASP A 219 -12.90 -0.95 -35.86
N ASN A 220 -12.73 -1.74 -34.82
CA ASN A 220 -13.48 -1.62 -33.58
C ASN A 220 -13.29 -0.20 -33.03
N ALA A 221 -14.31 0.37 -32.46
CA ALA A 221 -14.27 1.75 -31.97
C ALA A 221 -14.78 1.81 -30.53
N SER A 222 -13.91 2.17 -29.60
CA SER A 222 -14.22 2.21 -28.18
C SER A 222 -13.80 3.52 -27.53
N ALA A 223 -14.69 4.06 -26.67
CA ALA A 223 -14.49 5.29 -25.94
C ALA A 223 -14.97 5.13 -24.48
N LEU A 224 -14.17 5.58 -23.54
CA LEU A 224 -14.51 5.63 -22.12
C LEU A 224 -14.19 7.04 -21.61
N LEU A 225 -15.18 7.70 -20.99
CA LEU A 225 -15.07 9.06 -20.46
C LEU A 225 -15.33 9.07 -18.95
N VAL A 226 -14.45 9.69 -18.20
CA VAL A 226 -14.58 9.89 -16.75
C VAL A 226 -14.58 11.38 -16.47
N ARG A 227 -15.64 11.90 -15.83
CA ARG A 227 -15.72 13.29 -15.35
C ARG A 227 -15.57 13.33 -13.86
N VAL A 228 -14.77 14.27 -13.37
CA VAL A 228 -14.56 14.53 -11.93
C VAL A 228 -15.64 15.50 -11.43
N ASP A 229 -16.63 14.99 -10.70
CA ASP A 229 -17.78 15.75 -10.22
C ASP A 229 -17.56 16.36 -8.84
N ASP A 230 -16.81 15.69 -7.95
CA ASP A 230 -16.42 16.19 -6.64
C ASP A 230 -15.10 15.56 -6.19
N LEU A 231 -14.34 16.32 -5.41
CA LEU A 231 -13.03 15.90 -4.89
C LEU A 231 -13.07 15.75 -3.37
N PRO A 232 -12.42 14.72 -2.80
CA PRO A 232 -12.32 14.60 -1.35
C PRO A 232 -11.59 15.82 -0.76
N GLN A 233 -12.07 16.28 0.38
CA GLN A 233 -11.39 17.34 1.12
C GLN A 233 -10.08 16.79 1.69
N GLY A 234 -8.95 17.38 1.29
CA GLY A 234 -7.61 17.10 1.79
C GLY A 234 -7.04 15.73 1.35
N SER A 235 -5.80 15.73 0.88
CA SER A 235 -5.00 14.49 0.81
C SER A 235 -4.57 14.07 2.22
N LEU A 236 -4.08 12.82 2.41
CA LEU A 236 -3.41 12.43 3.65
C LEU A 236 -2.27 13.41 3.98
N GLY A 237 -1.52 13.88 2.96
CA GLY A 237 -0.50 14.89 3.10
C GLY A 237 -1.06 16.23 3.61
N ASP A 238 -2.18 16.72 3.06
CA ASP A 238 -2.84 17.95 3.53
C ASP A 238 -3.36 17.78 4.96
N THR A 239 -3.91 16.60 5.30
CA THR A 239 -4.36 16.28 6.66
C THR A 239 -3.18 16.28 7.62
N LEU A 240 -2.06 15.65 7.25
CA LEU A 240 -0.83 15.64 8.06
C LEU A 240 -0.24 17.04 8.22
N VAL A 241 -0.25 17.86 7.17
CA VAL A 241 0.22 19.26 7.24
C VAL A 241 -0.65 20.09 8.19
N HIS A 242 -1.98 19.99 8.08
CA HIS A 242 -2.89 20.73 8.96
C HIS A 242 -2.84 20.27 10.43
N LEU A 243 -2.67 18.97 10.67
CA LEU A 243 -2.59 18.42 12.03
C LEU A 243 -1.20 18.57 12.66
N ARG A 244 -0.15 18.81 11.85
CA ARG A 244 1.21 19.06 12.31
C ARG A 244 1.30 20.30 13.20
N ASP A 245 0.51 21.33 12.90
CA ASP A 245 0.52 22.60 13.60
C ASP A 245 -0.39 22.62 14.83
N TRP A 246 -0.99 21.49 15.19
CA TRP A 246 -1.81 21.39 16.37
C TRP A 246 -0.96 21.46 17.64
N PRO A 247 -1.43 22.19 18.69
CA PRO A 247 -0.71 22.29 19.95
C PRO A 247 -0.62 20.93 20.62
N LEU A 248 0.47 20.69 21.33
CA LEU A 248 0.57 19.55 22.23
C LEU A 248 -0.33 19.77 23.45
N PRO A 249 -0.90 18.70 24.06
CA PRO A 249 -1.56 18.79 25.34
C PRO A 249 -0.63 19.43 26.37
N PRO A 250 -1.16 20.31 27.25
CA PRO A 250 -0.38 20.77 28.40
C PRO A 250 -0.01 19.57 29.28
N ARG A 251 0.98 19.70 30.16
CA ARG A 251 1.30 18.60 31.08
C ARG A 251 0.09 18.30 31.98
N LEU A 252 -0.55 17.15 31.75
CA LEU A 252 -1.76 16.75 32.47
C LEU A 252 -1.42 16.20 33.85
N ARG A 253 -2.31 16.42 34.82
CA ARG A 253 -2.19 15.94 36.20
C ARG A 253 -3.29 14.98 36.57
N ALA A 254 -3.02 14.09 37.51
CA ALA A 254 -4.03 13.17 38.03
C ALA A 254 -5.26 13.95 38.55
N GLY A 255 -6.47 13.47 38.24
CA GLY A 255 -7.73 14.12 38.57
C GLY A 255 -8.18 15.21 37.62
N GLN A 256 -7.35 15.66 36.67
CA GLN A 256 -7.69 16.68 35.69
C GLN A 256 -8.63 16.09 34.60
N HIS A 257 -9.55 16.94 34.10
CA HIS A 257 -10.35 16.64 32.92
C HIS A 257 -9.70 17.33 31.70
N PHE A 258 -9.56 16.58 30.61
CA PHE A 258 -8.96 17.05 29.37
C PHE A 258 -9.71 16.48 28.17
N GLU A 259 -10.35 17.34 27.37
CA GLU A 259 -11.11 16.98 26.16
C GLU A 259 -12.04 15.75 26.31
N GLY A 260 -12.75 15.69 27.46
CA GLY A 260 -13.69 14.60 27.75
C GLY A 260 -13.07 13.40 28.48
N TRP A 261 -11.74 13.40 28.71
CA TRP A 261 -11.01 12.38 29.43
C TRP A 261 -10.75 12.75 30.87
N GLN A 262 -10.96 11.84 31.79
CA GLN A 262 -10.46 11.96 33.18
C GLN A 262 -9.07 11.37 33.28
N VAL A 263 -8.09 12.16 33.66
CA VAL A 263 -6.68 11.73 33.77
C VAL A 263 -6.44 11.04 35.09
N ASP A 264 -5.98 9.78 35.06
CA ASP A 264 -5.57 9.04 36.26
C ASP A 264 -4.11 9.37 36.65
N GLY A 265 -3.26 9.66 35.67
CA GLY A 265 -1.86 10.03 35.87
C GLY A 265 -0.97 9.63 34.69
N VAL A 266 0.34 9.94 34.85
CA VAL A 266 1.37 9.52 33.88
C VAL A 266 1.65 8.03 34.07
N LEU A 267 1.55 7.26 33.00
CA LEU A 267 1.92 5.84 32.98
C LEU A 267 3.39 5.64 32.61
N ALA A 268 3.86 6.37 31.61
CA ALA A 268 5.24 6.33 31.13
C ALA A 268 5.65 7.66 30.50
N GLU A 269 6.90 8.04 30.68
CA GLU A 269 7.51 9.23 30.10
C GLU A 269 8.89 8.85 29.55
N SER A 270 9.14 9.17 28.30
CA SER A 270 10.43 8.99 27.63
C SER A 270 10.82 10.28 26.89
N ARG A 271 11.99 10.29 26.26
CA ARG A 271 12.37 11.41 25.39
C ARG A 271 11.49 11.52 24.14
N GLN A 272 10.83 10.44 23.74
CA GLN A 272 10.09 10.35 22.47
C GLN A 272 8.57 10.39 22.65
N SER A 273 8.05 10.02 23.82
CA SER A 273 6.59 9.94 24.05
C SER A 273 6.23 10.12 25.53
N LEU A 274 5.01 10.60 25.72
CA LEU A 274 4.38 10.78 27.02
C LEU A 274 3.04 10.04 27.00
N LEU A 275 2.88 9.09 27.93
CA LEU A 275 1.72 8.20 27.98
C LEU A 275 0.97 8.43 29.30
N TYR A 276 -0.31 8.78 29.19
CA TYR A 276 -1.20 8.94 30.33
C TYR A 276 -2.20 7.81 30.40
N ARG A 277 -2.55 7.39 31.63
CA ARG A 277 -3.74 6.59 31.86
C ARG A 277 -4.93 7.54 32.02
N VAL A 278 -5.99 7.29 31.25
CA VAL A 278 -7.20 8.12 31.24
C VAL A 278 -8.45 7.25 31.27
N ARG A 279 -9.58 7.85 31.64
CA ARG A 279 -10.91 7.20 31.58
C ARG A 279 -11.87 8.03 30.74
N ASP A 280 -12.76 7.34 30.03
CA ASP A 280 -13.89 7.97 29.38
C ASP A 280 -15.05 8.25 30.38
N GLN A 281 -16.14 8.81 29.87
CA GLN A 281 -17.35 9.11 30.66
C GLN A 281 -18.02 7.87 31.24
N GLN A 282 -17.76 6.66 30.71
CA GLN A 282 -18.29 5.38 31.19
C GLN A 282 -17.32 4.71 32.18
N GLY A 283 -16.19 5.32 32.51
CA GLY A 283 -15.18 4.79 33.43
C GLY A 283 -14.26 3.74 32.79
N GLN A 284 -14.37 3.51 31.45
CA GLN A 284 -13.49 2.61 30.73
C GLN A 284 -12.08 3.18 30.66
N ARG A 285 -11.07 2.33 30.86
CA ARG A 285 -9.65 2.72 30.86
C ARG A 285 -9.08 2.76 29.45
N TRP A 286 -8.32 3.82 29.21
CA TRP A 286 -7.62 4.10 27.94
C TRP A 286 -6.22 4.65 28.21
N LEU A 287 -5.39 4.63 27.20
CA LEU A 287 -4.03 5.22 27.21
C LEU A 287 -4.01 6.37 26.20
N LEU A 288 -3.74 7.59 26.68
CA LEU A 288 -3.55 8.77 25.87
C LEU A 288 -2.05 8.93 25.61
N LYS A 289 -1.64 8.84 24.34
CA LYS A 289 -0.23 9.05 23.92
C LYS A 289 -0.09 10.38 23.23
N THR A 290 0.92 11.14 23.65
CA THR A 290 1.34 12.42 23.08
C THR A 290 2.87 12.56 23.16
N LEU A 291 3.39 13.70 22.74
CA LEU A 291 4.81 14.03 22.82
C LEU A 291 5.12 14.84 24.07
N PRO A 292 6.33 14.71 24.64
CA PRO A 292 6.77 15.61 25.69
C PRO A 292 6.97 17.04 25.14
N LEU A 293 6.67 18.04 25.97
CA LEU A 293 6.78 19.45 25.57
C LEU A 293 8.18 19.86 25.07
N SER A 294 9.23 19.13 25.50
CA SER A 294 10.60 19.33 25.01
C SER A 294 10.80 19.08 23.53
N ARG A 295 9.84 18.45 22.86
CA ARG A 295 9.87 18.16 21.42
C ARG A 295 9.04 19.13 20.57
N LEU A 296 8.50 20.19 21.16
CA LEU A 296 7.73 21.20 20.43
C LEU A 296 8.52 21.84 19.28
N ASP A 297 9.83 22.05 19.50
CA ASP A 297 10.70 22.74 18.53
C ASP A 297 11.30 21.79 17.47
N GLU A 298 11.02 20.48 17.55
CA GLU A 298 11.52 19.51 16.57
C GLU A 298 10.51 19.40 15.39
N PRO A 299 10.88 19.78 14.15
CA PRO A 299 9.94 19.96 13.04
C PRO A 299 9.17 18.69 12.66
N ASP A 300 9.70 17.50 12.89
CA ASP A 300 9.10 16.23 12.43
C ASP A 300 8.44 15.40 13.53
N SER A 301 8.48 15.86 14.78
CA SER A 301 7.97 15.09 15.92
C SER A 301 6.44 14.91 15.86
N GLY A 302 5.70 15.96 15.53
CA GLY A 302 4.23 15.90 15.36
C GLY A 302 3.80 14.97 14.23
N GLN A 303 4.53 14.97 13.12
CA GLN A 303 4.26 14.10 11.99
C GLN A 303 4.48 12.62 12.34
N SER A 304 5.49 12.30 13.13
CA SER A 304 5.75 10.92 13.58
C SER A 304 4.58 10.37 14.41
N LEU A 305 4.02 11.15 15.33
CA LEU A 305 2.86 10.73 16.14
C LEU A 305 1.59 10.55 15.29
N LEU A 306 1.38 11.40 14.29
CA LEU A 306 0.26 11.27 13.35
C LEU A 306 0.38 10.05 12.46
N LEU A 307 1.59 9.73 11.99
CA LEU A 307 1.85 8.53 11.21
C LEU A 307 1.64 7.27 12.07
N GLU A 308 2.06 7.28 13.33
CA GLU A 308 1.82 6.18 14.27
C GLU A 308 0.32 5.91 14.43
N GLU A 309 -0.49 6.94 14.69
CA GLU A 309 -1.95 6.83 14.75
C GLU A 309 -2.53 6.29 13.43
N TRP A 310 -2.04 6.80 12.30
CA TRP A 310 -2.49 6.38 10.98
C TRP A 310 -2.19 4.89 10.71
N PHE A 311 -0.99 4.40 11.06
CA PHE A 311 -0.64 2.98 10.96
C PHE A 311 -1.57 2.12 11.81
N MET A 312 -1.77 2.50 13.07
CA MET A 312 -2.63 1.74 13.98
C MET A 312 -4.08 1.67 13.49
N ARG A 313 -4.64 2.74 12.90
CA ARG A 313 -6.00 2.73 12.32
C ARG A 313 -6.12 1.75 11.14
N ARG A 314 -5.06 1.55 10.37
CA ARG A 314 -5.07 0.64 9.21
C ARG A 314 -4.92 -0.84 9.57
N VAL A 315 -4.35 -1.13 10.71
CA VAL A 315 -4.08 -2.51 11.13
C VAL A 315 -5.07 -3.02 12.18
N ALA A 316 -6.21 -2.34 12.36
CA ALA A 316 -7.21 -2.71 13.36
C ALA A 316 -7.49 -4.22 13.38
N GLY A 317 -7.44 -4.82 14.57
CA GLY A 317 -7.68 -6.24 14.79
C GLY A 317 -7.11 -6.73 16.13
N ARG A 318 -7.36 -8.00 16.47
CA ARG A 318 -7.01 -8.58 17.78
C ARG A 318 -5.51 -8.57 18.14
N HIS A 319 -4.65 -8.42 17.14
CA HIS A 319 -3.18 -8.39 17.32
C HIS A 319 -2.64 -6.98 17.55
N PHE A 320 -3.49 -5.96 17.59
CA PHE A 320 -3.13 -4.55 17.71
C PHE A 320 -4.04 -3.86 18.72
N PRO A 321 -3.57 -2.78 19.38
CA PRO A 321 -4.43 -1.99 20.25
C PRO A 321 -5.57 -1.32 19.46
N GLU A 322 -6.74 -1.29 20.07
CA GLU A 322 -7.90 -0.57 19.54
C GLU A 322 -7.73 0.93 19.77
N LEU A 323 -7.93 1.74 18.72
CA LEU A 323 -7.92 3.20 18.82
C LEU A 323 -9.32 3.77 19.05
N HIS A 324 -9.40 4.74 19.96
CA HIS A 324 -10.62 5.51 20.16
C HIS A 324 -10.77 6.59 19.08
N PRO A 325 -11.94 6.76 18.43
CA PRO A 325 -12.20 7.87 17.52
C PRO A 325 -12.20 9.22 18.27
N LEU A 326 -11.52 10.23 17.73
CA LEU A 326 -11.38 11.56 18.33
C LEU A 326 -11.85 12.65 17.36
N PRO A 327 -13.14 12.74 17.02
CA PRO A 327 -13.63 13.67 15.98
C PRO A 327 -13.53 15.16 16.35
N GLN A 328 -13.42 15.47 17.63
CA GLN A 328 -13.45 16.87 18.16
C GLN A 328 -12.19 17.24 18.94
N ARG A 329 -11.09 16.47 18.80
CA ARG A 329 -9.83 16.82 19.46
C ARG A 329 -9.28 18.15 18.95
N GLN A 330 -8.62 18.91 19.84
CA GLN A 330 -7.98 20.19 19.53
C GLN A 330 -6.47 20.19 19.76
N HIS A 331 -5.92 19.08 20.28
CA HIS A 331 -4.51 18.90 20.55
C HIS A 331 -3.96 17.66 19.86
N LEU A 332 -2.65 17.59 19.72
CA LEU A 332 -1.96 16.50 19.09
C LEU A 332 -1.74 15.33 20.06
N TYR A 333 -2.63 14.36 20.04
CA TYR A 333 -2.56 13.10 20.79
C TYR A 333 -3.45 12.06 20.12
N TYR A 334 -3.26 10.80 20.46
CA TYR A 334 -4.24 9.76 20.18
C TYR A 334 -4.54 8.93 21.43
N VAL A 335 -5.64 8.19 21.42
CA VAL A 335 -6.07 7.36 22.52
C VAL A 335 -6.26 5.94 22.06
N GLN A 336 -5.63 5.01 22.78
CA GLN A 336 -5.74 3.57 22.57
C GLN A 336 -6.28 2.87 23.82
N ARG A 337 -6.94 1.74 23.61
CA ARG A 337 -7.49 0.95 24.72
C ARG A 337 -6.38 0.42 25.62
N GLU A 338 -6.57 0.52 26.95
CA GLU A 338 -5.71 -0.15 27.92
C GLU A 338 -6.12 -1.62 28.04
N TYR A 339 -5.18 -2.53 27.91
CA TYR A 339 -5.40 -3.96 28.14
C TYR A 339 -4.67 -4.37 29.39
N PRO A 340 -5.36 -4.96 30.41
CA PRO A 340 -4.67 -5.59 31.55
C PRO A 340 -3.72 -6.69 31.07
N GLY A 341 -2.57 -6.83 31.70
CA GLY A 341 -1.56 -7.80 31.32
C GLY A 341 -0.14 -7.24 31.46
N GLN A 342 0.82 -7.83 30.75
CA GLN A 342 2.23 -7.45 30.83
C GLN A 342 2.94 -7.63 29.49
N THR A 343 4.08 -6.96 29.30
CA THR A 343 4.93 -7.17 28.14
C THR A 343 5.69 -8.50 28.25
N LEU A 344 6.09 -9.06 27.09
CA LEU A 344 6.92 -10.29 27.11
C LEU A 344 8.30 -10.05 27.76
N ALA A 345 8.80 -8.82 27.76
CA ALA A 345 10.00 -8.46 28.50
C ALA A 345 9.79 -8.58 30.02
N GLN A 346 8.66 -8.09 30.53
CA GLN A 346 8.29 -8.25 31.94
C GLN A 346 8.10 -9.72 32.30
N LEU A 347 7.43 -10.48 31.44
CA LEU A 347 7.22 -11.92 31.62
C LEU A 347 8.55 -12.67 31.67
N LEU A 348 9.47 -12.41 30.72
CA LEU A 348 10.80 -13.00 30.68
C LEU A 348 11.61 -12.69 31.93
N LYS A 349 11.56 -11.42 32.40
CA LYS A 349 12.25 -10.98 33.62
C LYS A 349 11.72 -11.66 34.90
N GLN A 350 10.41 -11.92 34.96
CA GLN A 350 9.75 -12.51 36.13
C GLN A 350 9.85 -14.02 36.20
N GLN A 351 9.73 -14.68 35.06
CA GLN A 351 9.57 -16.15 34.98
C GLN A 351 10.76 -16.84 34.31
N GLY A 352 11.69 -16.09 33.69
CA GLY A 352 12.76 -16.65 32.88
C GLY A 352 12.28 -17.14 31.51
N PRO A 353 13.09 -17.97 30.83
CA PRO A 353 12.79 -18.52 29.51
C PRO A 353 11.47 -19.31 29.47
N LEU A 354 10.72 -19.15 28.38
CA LEU A 354 9.39 -19.73 28.26
C LEU A 354 9.41 -21.25 28.07
N PRO A 355 8.42 -22.00 28.62
CA PRO A 355 8.17 -23.38 28.24
C PRO A 355 7.83 -23.49 26.74
N LEU A 356 8.27 -24.56 26.08
CA LEU A 356 8.15 -24.73 24.63
C LEU A 356 6.69 -24.61 24.11
N ALA A 357 5.71 -25.19 24.81
CA ALA A 357 4.31 -25.09 24.42
C ALA A 357 3.81 -23.64 24.41
N ARG A 358 4.16 -22.86 25.44
CA ARG A 358 3.77 -21.45 25.55
C ARG A 358 4.50 -20.59 24.51
N TRP A 359 5.77 -20.89 24.27
CA TRP A 359 6.55 -20.27 23.23
C TRP A 359 5.94 -20.45 21.85
N GLN A 360 5.49 -21.66 21.51
CA GLN A 360 4.84 -21.97 20.22
C GLN A 360 3.54 -21.16 20.00
N GLU A 361 2.69 -21.04 21.03
CA GLU A 361 1.47 -20.23 20.98
C GLU A 361 1.76 -18.76 20.67
N LEU A 362 2.74 -18.20 21.40
CA LEU A 362 3.14 -16.80 21.25
C LEU A 362 3.85 -16.54 19.92
N ALA A 363 4.72 -17.47 19.48
CA ALA A 363 5.35 -17.41 18.17
C ALA A 363 4.32 -17.37 17.03
N GLY A 364 3.35 -18.28 17.05
CA GLY A 364 2.28 -18.28 16.05
C GLY A 364 1.40 -17.02 16.10
N SER A 365 1.20 -16.44 17.29
CA SER A 365 0.45 -15.17 17.43
C SER A 365 1.23 -13.98 16.87
N LEU A 366 2.54 -13.89 17.17
CA LEU A 366 3.44 -12.85 16.65
C LEU A 366 3.49 -12.88 15.12
N LEU A 367 3.75 -14.07 14.54
CA LEU A 367 3.87 -14.24 13.09
C LEU A 367 2.57 -13.90 12.35
N ARG A 368 1.40 -14.26 12.91
CA ARG A 368 0.11 -13.82 12.35
C ARG A 368 -0.05 -12.30 12.37
N GLY A 369 0.35 -11.63 13.45
CA GLY A 369 0.37 -10.16 13.55
C GLY A 369 1.27 -9.53 12.49
N LEU A 370 2.50 -10.04 12.34
CA LEU A 370 3.45 -9.56 11.32
C LEU A 370 2.94 -9.79 9.89
N GLY A 371 2.39 -10.96 9.60
CA GLY A 371 1.78 -11.22 8.29
C GLY A 371 0.64 -10.24 7.95
N MET A 372 -0.15 -9.82 8.95
CA MET A 372 -1.16 -8.78 8.76
C MET A 372 -0.56 -7.41 8.42
N LEU A 373 0.58 -7.03 9.01
CA LEU A 373 1.30 -5.80 8.68
C LEU A 373 1.91 -5.86 7.28
N HIS A 374 2.65 -6.93 6.98
CA HIS A 374 3.39 -7.06 5.74
C HIS A 374 2.47 -7.13 4.51
N ARG A 375 1.30 -7.78 4.62
CA ARG A 375 0.27 -7.74 3.56
C ARG A 375 -0.26 -6.33 3.27
N ARG A 376 -0.15 -5.39 4.23
CA ARG A 376 -0.49 -3.98 4.05
C ARG A 376 0.72 -3.11 3.68
N ASN A 377 1.87 -3.75 3.41
CA ASN A 377 3.15 -3.08 3.14
C ASN A 377 3.60 -2.16 4.30
N ILE A 378 3.25 -2.53 5.53
CA ILE A 378 3.66 -1.83 6.75
C ILE A 378 4.75 -2.68 7.41
N LEU A 379 5.89 -2.06 7.71
CA LEU A 379 7.01 -2.62 8.45
C LEU A 379 6.99 -2.03 9.86
N HIS A 380 7.17 -2.87 10.89
CA HIS A 380 7.12 -2.41 12.29
C HIS A 380 8.43 -1.78 12.74
N ARG A 381 9.56 -2.36 12.36
CA ARG A 381 10.94 -1.91 12.59
C ARG A 381 11.42 -1.86 14.04
N ASP A 382 10.60 -2.26 15.02
CA ASP A 382 11.00 -2.36 16.43
C ASP A 382 10.34 -3.56 17.14
N ILE A 383 10.44 -4.75 16.52
CA ILE A 383 9.95 -6.00 17.10
C ILE A 383 10.92 -6.45 18.18
N LYS A 384 10.43 -6.45 19.43
CA LYS A 384 11.18 -6.88 20.63
C LYS A 384 10.20 -7.21 21.76
N PRO A 385 10.63 -7.93 22.82
CA PRO A 385 9.73 -8.32 23.92
C PRO A 385 9.04 -7.15 24.65
N GLU A 386 9.64 -5.96 24.68
CA GLU A 386 9.06 -4.75 25.26
C GLU A 386 7.83 -4.25 24.50
N ASN A 387 7.78 -4.47 23.18
CA ASN A 387 6.72 -4.04 22.28
C ASN A 387 5.69 -5.15 22.04
N LEU A 388 5.77 -6.26 22.76
CA LEU A 388 4.84 -7.38 22.69
C LEU A 388 4.07 -7.49 24.00
N HIS A 389 2.79 -7.15 24.00
CA HIS A 389 1.93 -7.17 25.17
C HIS A 389 1.07 -8.42 25.19
N LEU A 390 1.18 -9.21 26.22
CA LEU A 390 0.31 -10.34 26.51
C LEU A 390 -0.78 -9.87 27.48
N GLY A 391 -2.00 -9.76 26.96
CA GLY A 391 -3.15 -9.41 27.78
C GLY A 391 -3.61 -10.55 28.66
N ASP A 392 -4.31 -10.22 29.77
CA ASP A 392 -4.96 -11.23 30.63
C ASP A 392 -6.05 -12.03 29.88
N ASP A 393 -6.50 -11.51 28.74
CA ASP A 393 -7.38 -12.20 27.79
C ASP A 393 -6.63 -13.26 26.93
N GLY A 394 -5.34 -13.46 27.17
CA GLY A 394 -4.49 -14.39 26.44
C GLY A 394 -4.07 -13.94 25.03
N GLN A 395 -4.48 -12.73 24.60
CA GLN A 395 -4.12 -12.20 23.28
C GLN A 395 -2.77 -11.50 23.31
N LEU A 396 -1.91 -11.83 22.34
CA LEU A 396 -0.67 -11.10 22.10
C LEU A 396 -0.93 -9.93 21.15
N ARG A 397 -0.51 -8.74 21.55
CA ARG A 397 -0.63 -7.48 20.79
C ARG A 397 0.71 -6.84 20.53
N LEU A 398 0.92 -6.39 19.30
CA LEU A 398 2.06 -5.56 18.93
C LEU A 398 1.76 -4.12 19.34
N LEU A 399 2.69 -3.51 20.07
CA LEU A 399 2.62 -2.13 20.54
C LEU A 399 3.63 -1.27 19.80
N ASP A 400 3.44 0.04 19.87
CA ASP A 400 4.41 1.07 19.47
C ASP A 400 4.80 1.06 17.99
N PHE A 401 4.03 1.80 17.22
CA PHE A 401 4.24 2.01 15.78
C PHE A 401 5.07 3.28 15.47
N GLY A 402 5.77 3.84 16.47
CA GLY A 402 6.55 5.07 16.33
C GLY A 402 7.71 4.97 15.34
N LEU A 403 8.19 3.77 15.06
CA LEU A 403 9.22 3.48 14.06
C LEU A 403 8.66 2.79 12.81
N ALA A 404 7.33 2.58 12.73
CA ALA A 404 6.73 1.90 11.61
C ALA A 404 6.98 2.67 10.30
N PHE A 405 7.10 1.91 9.21
CA PHE A 405 7.43 2.42 7.90
C PHE A 405 6.51 1.82 6.83
N CYS A 406 6.11 2.66 5.90
CA CYS A 406 5.40 2.23 4.69
C CYS A 406 6.07 2.88 3.48
N PRO A 407 6.60 2.12 2.52
CA PRO A 407 7.17 2.66 1.30
C PRO A 407 6.22 3.63 0.60
N GLY A 408 6.74 4.80 0.25
CA GLY A 408 5.98 5.85 -0.44
C GLY A 408 5.11 6.76 0.43
N LEU A 409 4.98 6.50 1.75
CA LEU A 409 4.22 7.33 2.68
C LEU A 409 5.07 7.97 3.78
N SER A 410 6.15 7.31 4.18
CA SER A 410 7.02 7.84 5.22
C SER A 410 7.91 8.94 4.64
N PRO A 411 7.88 10.16 5.19
CA PRO A 411 8.77 11.23 4.75
C PRO A 411 10.21 10.89 5.13
N GLY A 412 11.07 10.96 4.15
CA GLY A 412 12.51 10.76 4.30
C GLY A 412 12.87 9.28 4.46
N GLU A 413 13.54 8.74 3.47
CA GLU A 413 14.39 7.57 3.62
C GLU A 413 15.56 7.97 4.53
N GLY A 414 15.24 8.23 5.81
CA GLY A 414 16.22 8.68 6.79
C GLY A 414 17.24 7.59 7.05
N HIS A 415 18.47 7.88 6.77
CA HIS A 415 19.66 7.09 7.09
C HIS A 415 19.90 6.89 8.63
N GLN A 416 18.89 7.17 9.45
CA GLN A 416 18.96 6.85 10.88
C GLN A 416 18.62 5.37 11.07
N LEU A 417 19.50 4.65 11.74
CA LEU A 417 19.27 3.29 12.24
C LEU A 417 18.17 3.32 13.31
N PRO A 418 16.91 3.04 12.97
CA PRO A 418 15.85 3.01 13.96
C PRO A 418 15.79 1.63 14.59
N GLY A 419 15.55 1.58 15.88
CA GLY A 419 15.33 0.33 16.61
C GLY A 419 16.38 0.05 17.67
N THR A 420 16.23 -1.10 18.32
CA THR A 420 17.11 -1.56 19.41
C THR A 420 18.23 -2.43 18.82
N PRO A 421 19.53 -2.11 19.04
CA PRO A 421 20.65 -2.73 18.32
C PRO A 421 20.65 -4.24 18.28
N SER A 422 20.34 -4.93 19.38
CA SER A 422 20.36 -6.41 19.44
C SER A 422 19.31 -7.09 18.55
N TYR A 423 18.30 -6.37 18.08
CA TYR A 423 17.24 -6.89 17.20
C TYR A 423 17.38 -6.42 15.75
N LEU A 424 18.32 -5.51 15.46
CA LEU A 424 18.56 -5.03 14.11
C LEU A 424 19.27 -6.10 13.27
N SER A 425 18.79 -6.26 12.06
CA SER A 425 19.40 -7.19 11.09
C SER A 425 20.75 -6.66 10.56
N PRO A 426 21.65 -7.53 10.10
CA PRO A 426 22.95 -7.13 9.57
C PRO A 426 22.88 -6.08 8.45
N GLU A 427 21.95 -6.24 7.52
CA GLU A 427 21.73 -5.32 6.42
C GLU A 427 21.19 -3.95 6.87
N ALA A 428 20.43 -3.91 7.98
CA ALA A 428 19.97 -2.65 8.55
C ALA A 428 21.15 -1.81 9.07
N PHE A 429 22.17 -2.44 9.71
CA PHE A 429 23.41 -1.76 10.08
C PHE A 429 24.19 -1.21 8.87
N GLN A 430 24.00 -1.76 7.69
CA GLN A 430 24.60 -1.30 6.45
C GLN A 430 23.78 -0.23 5.73
N GLY A 431 22.65 0.21 6.33
CA GLY A 431 21.78 1.24 5.74
C GLY A 431 20.91 0.73 4.60
N ALA A 432 20.65 -0.58 4.54
CA ALA A 432 19.74 -1.14 3.52
C ALA A 432 18.32 -0.59 3.65
N VAL A 433 17.62 -0.52 2.52
CA VAL A 433 16.21 -0.10 2.47
C VAL A 433 15.36 -1.04 3.34
N PRO A 434 14.43 -0.49 4.15
CA PRO A 434 13.57 -1.31 4.98
C PRO A 434 12.77 -2.35 4.19
N ALA A 435 12.78 -3.60 4.67
CA ALA A 435 12.11 -4.74 4.05
C ALA A 435 11.50 -5.67 5.11
N ALA A 436 10.51 -6.49 4.71
CA ALA A 436 9.83 -7.42 5.61
C ALA A 436 10.80 -8.41 6.29
N GLN A 437 11.88 -8.80 5.60
CA GLN A 437 12.91 -9.69 6.15
C GLN A 437 13.63 -9.11 7.38
N GLN A 438 13.66 -7.78 7.55
CA GLN A 438 14.22 -7.14 8.76
C GLN A 438 13.30 -7.35 9.96
N ASP A 439 11.97 -7.23 9.80
CA ASP A 439 11.01 -7.56 10.85
C ASP A 439 11.02 -9.06 11.20
N LEU A 440 11.17 -9.93 10.18
CA LEU A 440 11.27 -11.39 10.40
C LEU A 440 12.55 -11.75 11.16
N TYR A 441 13.67 -11.09 10.86
CA TYR A 441 14.91 -11.23 11.64
C TYR A 441 14.70 -10.81 13.10
N ALA A 442 14.14 -9.64 13.33
CA ALA A 442 13.84 -9.13 14.68
C ALA A 442 12.89 -10.07 15.45
N ALA A 443 11.89 -10.64 14.76
CA ALA A 443 11.01 -11.66 15.32
C ALA A 443 11.79 -12.94 15.69
N GLY A 444 12.70 -13.39 14.83
CA GLY A 444 13.59 -14.52 15.09
C GLY A 444 14.45 -14.30 16.34
N VAL A 445 15.09 -13.13 16.47
CA VAL A 445 15.86 -12.76 17.67
C VAL A 445 14.97 -12.72 18.91
N THR A 446 13.79 -12.11 18.82
CA THR A 446 12.80 -12.04 19.91
C THR A 446 12.38 -13.44 20.36
N LEU A 447 12.04 -14.32 19.44
CA LEU A 447 11.62 -15.69 19.73
C LEU A 447 12.78 -16.50 20.32
N TYR A 448 14.00 -16.33 19.80
CA TYR A 448 15.19 -16.94 20.37
C TYR A 448 15.38 -16.51 21.83
N GLN A 449 15.30 -15.19 22.09
CA GLN A 449 15.47 -14.65 23.45
C GLN A 449 14.39 -15.14 24.41
N LEU A 450 13.14 -15.19 23.99
CA LEU A 450 12.04 -15.72 24.81
C LEU A 450 12.20 -17.19 25.16
N LEU A 451 12.85 -17.99 24.30
CA LEU A 451 13.10 -19.40 24.52
C LEU A 451 14.35 -19.67 25.34
N CYS A 452 15.44 -18.94 25.09
CA CYS A 452 16.77 -19.18 25.62
C CYS A 452 17.18 -18.24 26.76
N GLY A 453 16.53 -17.07 26.89
CA GLY A 453 16.95 -15.99 27.79
C GLY A 453 18.20 -15.23 27.34
N HIS A 454 18.70 -15.50 26.13
CA HIS A 454 19.93 -14.97 25.56
C HIS A 454 19.70 -14.50 24.12
N TYR A 455 20.60 -13.67 23.59
CA TYR A 455 20.60 -13.29 22.17
C TYR A 455 21.39 -14.29 21.31
N PRO A 456 20.99 -14.54 20.05
CA PRO A 456 21.65 -15.50 19.17
C PRO A 456 23.09 -15.11 18.82
N TYR A 457 23.43 -13.82 18.81
CA TYR A 457 24.76 -13.27 18.52
C TYR A 457 25.37 -12.53 19.71
N GLY A 458 24.82 -12.72 20.92
CA GLY A 458 25.14 -11.91 22.09
C GLY A 458 24.42 -10.56 22.09
N GLU A 459 24.56 -9.83 23.18
CA GLU A 459 24.02 -8.48 23.33
C GLU A 459 24.84 -7.48 22.52
N ILE A 460 24.17 -6.63 21.73
CA ILE A 460 24.81 -5.60 20.91
C ILE A 460 24.51 -4.25 21.56
N GLU A 461 25.55 -3.56 22.01
CA GLU A 461 25.43 -2.24 22.57
C GLU A 461 25.31 -1.15 21.49
N ALA A 462 24.74 0.00 21.87
CA ALA A 462 24.68 1.15 20.99
C ALA A 462 26.11 1.58 20.56
N PHE A 463 26.28 1.93 19.30
CA PHE A 463 27.55 2.34 18.66
C PHE A 463 28.57 1.21 18.44
N GLN A 464 28.27 -0.04 18.74
CA GLN A 464 29.10 -1.17 18.33
C GLN A 464 28.89 -1.52 16.86
N HIS A 465 29.97 -1.98 16.19
CA HIS A 465 29.89 -2.64 14.90
C HIS A 465 29.83 -4.16 15.11
N PRO A 466 28.63 -4.76 15.11
CA PRO A 466 28.48 -6.17 15.42
C PRO A 466 29.10 -7.05 14.33
N ARG A 467 29.66 -8.19 14.74
CA ARG A 467 30.10 -9.25 13.81
C ARG A 467 29.08 -10.38 13.86
N PHE A 468 28.37 -10.57 12.77
CA PHE A 468 27.42 -11.66 12.61
C PHE A 468 28.14 -12.90 12.10
N GLY A 469 28.45 -13.83 12.99
CA GLY A 469 28.97 -15.16 12.66
C GLY A 469 27.86 -16.21 12.60
N GLN A 470 28.15 -17.41 13.11
CA GLN A 470 27.11 -18.42 13.32
C GLN A 470 26.33 -18.08 14.60
N PRO A 471 24.99 -18.17 14.59
CA PRO A 471 24.21 -17.97 15.81
C PRO A 471 24.48 -19.10 16.80
N VAL A 472 24.42 -18.78 18.09
CA VAL A 472 24.53 -19.81 19.11
C VAL A 472 23.32 -20.76 19.00
N PRO A 473 23.53 -22.10 18.90
CA PRO A 473 22.41 -23.04 18.82
C PRO A 473 21.51 -22.99 20.05
N VAL A 474 20.19 -23.13 19.85
CA VAL A 474 19.20 -23.19 20.94
C VAL A 474 19.50 -24.30 21.91
N SER A 475 19.94 -25.46 21.40
CA SER A 475 20.32 -26.66 22.17
C SER A 475 21.38 -26.41 23.24
N ARG A 476 22.21 -25.36 23.08
CA ARG A 476 23.19 -24.94 24.09
C ARG A 476 22.52 -24.44 25.40
N TYR A 477 21.39 -23.76 25.28
CA TYR A 477 20.67 -23.19 26.43
C TYR A 477 19.42 -24.01 26.78
N ARG A 478 18.92 -24.76 25.82
CA ARG A 478 17.70 -25.59 25.91
C ARG A 478 17.96 -26.98 25.34
N PRO A 479 18.66 -27.85 26.11
CA PRO A 479 18.91 -29.23 25.68
C PRO A 479 17.64 -30.07 25.47
N ASP A 480 16.51 -29.61 26.01
CA ASP A 480 15.17 -30.18 25.86
C ASP A 480 14.47 -29.79 24.55
N ALA A 481 15.01 -28.82 23.80
CA ALA A 481 14.43 -28.35 22.55
C ALA A 481 14.68 -29.38 21.43
N PRO A 482 13.66 -29.61 20.55
CA PRO A 482 13.84 -30.54 19.43
C PRO A 482 14.83 -29.95 18.40
N ALA A 483 15.61 -30.82 17.73
CA ALA A 483 16.68 -30.43 16.81
C ALA A 483 16.22 -29.51 15.66
N TRP A 484 14.99 -29.73 15.14
CA TRP A 484 14.44 -28.87 14.08
C TRP A 484 14.30 -27.40 14.49
N LEU A 485 14.23 -27.11 15.79
CA LEU A 485 14.10 -25.74 16.31
C LEU A 485 15.41 -24.97 16.21
N ASP A 486 16.56 -25.63 16.33
CA ASP A 486 17.87 -25.05 16.03
C ASP A 486 17.95 -24.55 14.59
N GLU A 487 17.52 -25.38 13.64
CA GLU A 487 17.53 -25.05 12.22
C GLU A 487 16.55 -23.92 11.88
N LEU A 488 15.35 -23.97 12.45
CA LEU A 488 14.32 -22.96 12.24
C LEU A 488 14.77 -21.60 12.73
N LEU A 489 15.26 -21.51 13.98
CA LEU A 489 15.70 -20.23 14.56
C LEU A 489 17.02 -19.75 13.94
N ALA A 490 17.96 -20.65 13.60
CA ALA A 490 19.16 -20.28 12.87
C ALA A 490 18.83 -19.66 11.49
N ARG A 491 17.85 -20.24 10.79
CA ARG A 491 17.34 -19.70 9.52
C ARG A 491 16.66 -18.33 9.73
N ALA A 492 15.83 -18.18 10.74
CA ALA A 492 15.13 -16.92 11.01
C ALA A 492 16.09 -15.75 11.26
N VAL A 493 17.25 -16.01 11.92
CA VAL A 493 18.27 -15.01 12.26
C VAL A 493 19.50 -15.05 11.34
N ALA A 494 19.44 -15.73 10.18
CA ALA A 494 20.56 -15.81 9.25
C ALA A 494 21.06 -14.40 8.86
N SER A 495 22.40 -14.25 8.69
CA SER A 495 23.00 -12.97 8.34
C SER A 495 22.57 -12.47 6.95
N GLU A 496 22.43 -13.41 6.00
CA GLU A 496 22.01 -13.10 4.63
C GLU A 496 20.48 -13.14 4.50
N PRO A 497 19.83 -12.06 4.04
CA PRO A 497 18.36 -12.01 3.91
C PRO A 497 17.76 -13.13 3.06
N GLN A 498 18.46 -13.56 1.99
CA GLN A 498 18.00 -14.62 1.09
C GLN A 498 17.97 -16.01 1.74
N GLN A 499 18.67 -16.20 2.84
CA GLN A 499 18.65 -17.45 3.61
C GLN A 499 17.51 -17.51 4.61
N ARG A 500 16.84 -16.38 4.89
CA ARG A 500 15.71 -16.29 5.82
C ARG A 500 14.40 -16.78 5.19
N PHE A 501 13.35 -16.69 5.97
CA PHE A 501 11.99 -16.83 5.48
C PHE A 501 11.60 -15.58 4.65
N GLU A 502 10.82 -15.77 3.60
CA GLU A 502 10.35 -14.67 2.76
C GLU A 502 9.13 -13.97 3.37
N THR A 503 8.28 -14.76 4.05
CA THR A 503 7.04 -14.27 4.66
C THR A 503 6.87 -14.81 6.09
N ALA A 504 5.99 -14.18 6.84
CA ALA A 504 5.65 -14.62 8.19
C ALA A 504 4.80 -15.89 8.23
N GLU A 505 4.23 -16.30 7.11
CA GLU A 505 3.42 -17.51 6.96
C GLU A 505 4.26 -18.78 6.74
N GLN A 506 5.48 -18.65 6.23
CA GLN A 506 6.46 -19.77 6.12
C GLN A 506 6.98 -20.25 7.48
#